data_14ed89f1073600f4ec53f89b4f26f0ad
#
_entry.id   14ed89f1073600f4ec53f89b4f26f0ad
#
_cell.length_a   1.000
_cell.length_b   1.000
_cell.length_c   1.000
_cell.angle_alpha   90.00
_cell.angle_beta   90.00
_cell.angle_gamma   90.00
#
_symmetry.space_group_name_H-M   'P 1'
#
loop_
_entity.id
_entity.type
_entity.pdbx_description
1 polymer ?
#
loop_
_entity_poly.entity_id
_entity_poly.type
_entity_poly.pdbx_seq_one_letter_code
_entity_poly.pdbx_strand_id
1 'polypeptide(L)'
;MTALCRVLAALFLLLSPLLSYGEILLVQKQAFEIADFTTQSGKNISPVRVGWEAYGTLNADKSNAILITHFFSGSSHAAGKYQPEDAVAGYWDAIIGPGKAIDTNKFYVISSDTLVNANAFDQNVI
;
A
#
# COMPACT_ATOMS: atom_id res chain seq x y z
N MET A 1 2.39 44.17 33.61
CA MET A 1 1.86 43.23 32.61
C MET A 1 0.50 42.81 33.06
N THR A 2 -0.54 43.28 32.39
CA THR A 2 -1.92 43.19 32.77
C THR A 2 -2.50 41.82 32.53
N ALA A 3 -3.53 41.43 33.29
CA ALA A 3 -4.23 40.13 33.19
C ALA A 3 -4.66 39.80 31.76
N LEU A 4 -4.94 40.80 30.93
CA LEU A 4 -5.31 40.67 29.51
C LEU A 4 -4.19 40.03 28.65
N CYS A 5 -2.91 40.31 28.94
CA CYS A 5 -1.79 39.74 28.21
C CYS A 5 -1.57 38.23 28.51
N ARG A 6 -1.97 37.80 29.73
CA ARG A 6 -1.89 36.40 30.14
C ARG A 6 -3.00 35.56 29.51
N VAL A 7 -4.19 36.11 29.30
CA VAL A 7 -5.32 35.43 28.67
C VAL A 7 -5.08 35.24 27.17
N LEU A 8 -4.51 36.24 26.49
CA LEU A 8 -4.13 36.14 25.07
C LEU A 8 -3.03 35.11 24.81
N ALA A 9 -2.02 35.02 25.72
CA ALA A 9 -0.96 34.02 25.61
C ALA A 9 -1.47 32.59 25.81
N ALA A 10 -2.46 32.38 26.72
CA ALA A 10 -3.08 31.10 26.96
C ALA A 10 -3.99 30.63 25.78
N LEU A 11 -4.65 31.61 25.13
CA LEU A 11 -5.52 31.29 23.96
C LEU A 11 -4.71 30.92 22.73
N PHE A 12 -3.49 31.45 22.56
CA PHE A 12 -2.60 31.09 21.44
C PHE A 12 -1.99 29.69 21.58
N LEU A 13 -1.84 29.19 22.81
CA LEU A 13 -1.35 27.84 23.08
C LEU A 13 -2.40 26.73 22.79
N LEU A 14 -3.69 27.11 22.79
CA LEU A 14 -4.80 26.15 22.51
C LEU A 14 -5.12 26.00 21.00
N LEU A 15 -4.53 26.86 20.15
CA LEU A 15 -4.71 26.83 18.69
C LEU A 15 -3.49 26.28 17.95
N SER A 16 -2.64 25.50 18.62
CA SER A 16 -1.62 24.75 17.88
C SER A 16 -2.36 23.77 16.95
N PRO A 17 -2.27 23.91 15.62
CA PRO A 17 -2.82 22.89 14.74
C PRO A 17 -2.06 21.60 15.09
N LEU A 18 -2.79 20.59 15.52
CA LEU A 18 -2.31 19.21 15.49
C LEU A 18 -2.05 18.91 14.01
N LEU A 19 -0.83 19.21 13.55
CA LEU A 19 -0.31 18.68 12.30
C LEU A 19 -0.28 17.17 12.51
N SER A 20 -1.38 16.52 12.18
CA SER A 20 -1.41 15.08 11.97
C SER A 20 -0.49 14.83 10.76
N TYR A 21 0.78 14.61 11.02
CA TYR A 21 1.64 13.95 10.06
C TYR A 21 1.00 12.59 9.82
N GLY A 22 0.39 12.43 8.66
CA GLY A 22 -0.16 11.15 8.25
C GLY A 22 0.95 10.11 8.37
N GLU A 23 0.69 9.05 9.12
CA GLU A 23 1.63 7.94 9.27
C GLU A 23 1.97 7.39 7.88
N ILE A 24 3.28 7.29 7.57
CA ILE A 24 3.72 6.75 6.28
C ILE A 24 3.35 5.27 6.27
N LEU A 25 2.53 4.86 5.31
CA LEU A 25 2.20 3.46 5.09
C LEU A 25 3.43 2.75 4.53
N LEU A 26 4.05 1.90 5.33
CA LEU A 26 5.14 1.03 4.88
C LEU A 26 4.59 -0.32 4.45
N VAL A 27 5.10 -0.83 3.34
CA VAL A 27 4.68 -2.09 2.73
C VAL A 27 5.89 -2.95 2.40
N GLN A 28 5.68 -4.26 2.36
CA GLN A 28 6.70 -5.23 1.96
C GLN A 28 6.20 -6.04 0.76
N LYS A 29 7.01 -6.11 -0.28
CA LYS A 29 6.81 -7.03 -1.40
C LYS A 29 6.98 -8.46 -0.91
N GLN A 30 6.05 -9.31 -1.27
CA GLN A 30 6.06 -10.73 -1.01
C GLN A 30 6.06 -11.51 -2.32
N ALA A 31 6.43 -12.78 -2.29
CA ALA A 31 6.38 -13.66 -3.44
C ALA A 31 5.47 -14.85 -3.16
N PHE A 32 4.63 -15.18 -4.12
CA PHE A 32 3.88 -16.43 -4.18
C PHE A 32 4.56 -17.33 -5.21
N GLU A 33 4.82 -18.57 -4.85
CA GLU A 33 5.50 -19.53 -5.70
C GLU A 33 4.62 -20.74 -5.98
N ILE A 34 4.57 -21.13 -7.25
CA ILE A 34 3.97 -22.39 -7.72
C ILE A 34 5.12 -23.21 -8.30
N ALA A 35 5.36 -24.39 -7.72
CA ALA A 35 6.46 -25.24 -8.13
C ALA A 35 6.35 -25.64 -9.62
N ASP A 36 5.16 -26.01 -10.06
CA ASP A 36 4.87 -26.42 -11.42
C ASP A 36 3.53 -25.84 -11.89
N PHE A 37 3.54 -25.15 -13.01
CA PHE A 37 2.36 -24.60 -13.65
C PHE A 37 2.25 -25.09 -15.09
N THR A 38 1.21 -25.83 -15.39
CA THR A 38 0.94 -26.29 -16.75
C THR A 38 -0.01 -25.32 -17.46
N THR A 39 0.46 -24.75 -18.57
CA THR A 39 -0.35 -23.87 -19.41
C THR A 39 -1.47 -24.64 -20.11
N GLN A 40 -2.48 -23.91 -20.61
CA GLN A 40 -3.56 -24.51 -21.41
C GLN A 40 -3.04 -25.26 -22.66
N SER A 41 -1.89 -24.86 -23.22
CA SER A 41 -1.24 -25.53 -24.35
C SER A 41 -0.41 -26.77 -23.95
N GLY A 42 -0.42 -27.14 -22.66
CA GLY A 42 0.32 -28.30 -22.15
C GLY A 42 1.80 -28.05 -21.87
N LYS A 43 2.29 -26.79 -22.00
CA LYS A 43 3.66 -26.45 -21.64
C LYS A 43 3.77 -26.26 -20.14
N ASN A 44 4.85 -26.78 -19.56
CA ASN A 44 5.16 -26.56 -18.15
C ASN A 44 6.08 -25.35 -17.97
N ILE A 45 5.78 -24.54 -16.93
CA ILE A 45 6.60 -23.43 -16.45
C ILE A 45 6.93 -23.74 -14.98
N SER A 46 8.23 -23.77 -14.63
CA SER A 46 8.66 -24.20 -13.30
C SER A 46 9.98 -23.52 -12.91
N PRO A 47 10.04 -22.85 -11.77
CA PRO A 47 8.91 -22.40 -10.96
C PRO A 47 8.23 -21.17 -11.56
N VAL A 48 6.98 -20.94 -11.18
CA VAL A 48 6.31 -19.65 -11.38
C VAL A 48 6.38 -18.85 -10.08
N ARG A 49 6.84 -17.62 -10.16
CA ARG A 49 6.84 -16.66 -9.04
C ARG A 49 6.03 -15.44 -9.41
N VAL A 50 5.23 -14.96 -8.47
CA VAL A 50 4.41 -13.76 -8.63
C VAL A 50 4.55 -12.89 -7.39
N GLY A 51 5.01 -11.67 -7.57
CA GLY A 51 5.08 -10.68 -6.51
C GLY A 51 3.70 -10.19 -6.10
N TRP A 52 3.53 -9.89 -4.82
CA TRP A 52 2.28 -9.32 -4.31
C TRP A 52 2.53 -8.44 -3.09
N GLU A 53 1.60 -7.57 -2.82
CA GLU A 53 1.59 -6.70 -1.67
C GLU A 53 0.20 -6.68 -1.03
N ALA A 54 0.15 -6.40 0.26
CA ALA A 54 -1.11 -6.25 0.98
C ALA A 54 -1.06 -5.10 1.98
N TYR A 55 -2.22 -4.50 2.20
CA TYR A 55 -2.43 -3.35 3.07
C TYR A 55 -3.64 -3.63 3.98
N GLY A 56 -3.51 -3.36 5.27
CA GLY A 56 -4.55 -3.63 6.25
C GLY A 56 -4.53 -5.07 6.78
N THR A 57 -5.62 -5.51 7.39
CA THR A 57 -5.72 -6.82 8.04
C THR A 57 -6.91 -7.61 7.51
N LEU A 58 -6.66 -8.85 7.08
CA LEU A 58 -7.71 -9.78 6.66
C LEU A 58 -8.48 -10.27 7.89
N ASN A 59 -9.80 -10.14 7.87
CA ASN A 59 -10.65 -10.64 8.95
C ASN A 59 -10.81 -12.18 8.88
N ALA A 60 -11.33 -12.76 9.97
CA ALA A 60 -11.38 -14.22 10.13
C ALA A 60 -12.26 -14.91 9.08
N ASP A 61 -13.35 -14.27 8.65
CA ASP A 61 -14.28 -14.78 7.64
C ASP A 61 -13.90 -14.37 6.20
N LYS A 62 -12.78 -13.62 6.05
CA LYS A 62 -12.23 -13.18 4.75
C LYS A 62 -13.18 -12.33 3.91
N SER A 63 -14.15 -11.67 4.54
CA SER A 63 -15.19 -10.89 3.84
C SER A 63 -14.75 -9.47 3.48
N ASN A 64 -13.60 -9.00 4.01
CA ASN A 64 -13.11 -7.64 3.83
C ASN A 64 -11.96 -7.51 2.80
N ALA A 65 -11.77 -8.49 1.92
CA ALA A 65 -10.70 -8.46 0.93
C ALA A 65 -11.09 -7.63 -0.31
N ILE A 66 -10.17 -6.80 -0.79
CA ILE A 66 -10.25 -6.03 -2.03
C ILE A 66 -9.04 -6.38 -2.89
N LEU A 67 -9.26 -6.85 -4.13
CA LEU A 67 -8.20 -7.08 -5.09
C LEU A 67 -8.02 -5.85 -5.98
N ILE A 68 -6.79 -5.37 -6.07
CA ILE A 68 -6.37 -4.32 -6.99
C ILE A 68 -5.71 -4.97 -8.20
N THR A 69 -6.22 -4.67 -9.38
CA THR A 69 -5.58 -5.02 -10.64
C THR A 69 -4.85 -3.79 -11.18
N HIS A 70 -3.54 -3.92 -11.40
CA HIS A 70 -2.74 -2.80 -11.90
C HIS A 70 -3.01 -2.58 -13.41
N PHE A 71 -2.68 -1.37 -13.89
CA PHE A 71 -2.68 -1.04 -15.32
C PHE A 71 -1.53 -1.76 -16.05
N PHE A 72 -1.55 -1.80 -17.39
CA PHE A 72 -0.65 -2.60 -18.23
C PHE A 72 0.84 -2.53 -17.86
N SER A 73 1.36 -1.33 -17.56
CA SER A 73 2.75 -1.13 -17.14
C SER A 73 2.90 -0.95 -15.63
N GLY A 74 1.92 -1.34 -14.82
CA GLY A 74 1.98 -1.27 -13.37
C GLY A 74 2.63 -2.50 -12.75
N SER A 75 2.64 -2.51 -11.42
CA SER A 75 3.12 -3.60 -10.58
C SER A 75 2.18 -3.78 -9.38
N SER A 76 2.48 -4.69 -8.49
CA SER A 76 1.76 -4.83 -7.22
C SER A 76 1.90 -3.64 -6.27
N HIS A 77 2.82 -2.69 -6.53
CA HIS A 77 3.05 -1.53 -5.68
C HIS A 77 1.92 -0.49 -5.80
N ALA A 78 0.76 -0.80 -5.19
CA ALA A 78 -0.43 0.05 -5.30
C ALA A 78 -0.42 1.24 -4.32
N ALA A 79 0.13 1.09 -3.11
CA ALA A 79 0.15 2.15 -2.09
C ALA A 79 1.37 2.03 -1.17
N GLY A 80 1.57 3.05 -0.34
CA GLY A 80 2.65 3.08 0.62
C GLY A 80 4.03 3.20 0.00
N LYS A 81 5.04 2.99 0.81
CA LYS A 81 6.47 3.03 0.45
C LYS A 81 7.15 1.78 1.00
N TYR A 82 8.25 1.36 0.38
CA TYR A 82 9.08 0.27 0.94
C TYR A 82 9.95 0.79 2.10
N GLN A 83 10.41 2.04 1.98
CA GLN A 83 11.19 2.74 3.02
C GLN A 83 10.68 4.17 3.15
N PRO A 84 10.83 4.80 4.34
CA PRO A 84 10.36 6.18 4.55
C PRO A 84 10.96 7.19 3.56
N GLU A 85 12.18 6.94 3.12
CA GLU A 85 12.99 7.81 2.26
C GLU A 85 12.64 7.69 0.77
N ASP A 86 11.82 6.72 0.38
CA ASP A 86 11.43 6.54 -1.02
C ASP A 86 10.79 7.82 -1.56
N ALA A 87 11.24 8.25 -2.73
CA ALA A 87 10.77 9.48 -3.35
C ALA A 87 9.30 9.39 -3.78
N VAL A 88 8.82 8.20 -4.13
CA VAL A 88 7.49 7.95 -4.68
C VAL A 88 6.82 6.82 -3.92
N ALA A 89 5.56 6.99 -3.59
CA ALA A 89 4.69 5.95 -3.07
C ALA A 89 4.00 5.18 -4.20
N GLY A 90 3.29 4.10 -3.87
CA GLY A 90 2.50 3.33 -4.82
C GLY A 90 1.49 4.21 -5.57
N TYR A 91 1.12 3.77 -6.79
CA TYR A 91 0.35 4.59 -7.75
C TYR A 91 -1.05 5.00 -7.28
N TRP A 92 -1.65 4.34 -6.30
CA TRP A 92 -2.93 4.67 -5.67
C TRP A 92 -2.80 5.04 -4.19
N ASP A 93 -1.61 5.43 -3.75
CA ASP A 93 -1.40 5.85 -2.37
C ASP A 93 -2.37 6.96 -1.93
N ALA A 94 -2.78 7.82 -2.83
CA ALA A 94 -3.74 8.88 -2.52
C ALA A 94 -5.10 8.37 -2.02
N ILE A 95 -5.51 7.15 -2.42
CA ILE A 95 -6.84 6.61 -2.10
C ILE A 95 -6.81 5.33 -1.25
N ILE A 96 -5.65 4.67 -1.12
CA ILE A 96 -5.48 3.46 -0.30
C ILE A 96 -4.69 3.83 0.96
N GLY A 97 -5.22 3.54 2.13
CA GLY A 97 -4.55 3.79 3.42
C GLY A 97 -5.52 4.01 4.57
N PRO A 98 -5.03 4.16 5.80
CA PRO A 98 -5.86 4.43 6.96
C PRO A 98 -6.72 5.69 6.78
N GLY A 99 -8.04 5.56 6.88
CA GLY A 99 -8.99 6.67 6.73
C GLY A 99 -9.15 7.24 5.32
N LYS A 100 -8.48 6.66 4.30
CA LYS A 100 -8.63 7.05 2.88
C LYS A 100 -9.89 6.40 2.27
N ALA A 101 -10.14 6.65 0.99
CA ALA A 101 -11.33 6.12 0.29
C ALA A 101 -11.40 4.59 0.34
N ILE A 102 -10.28 3.91 0.17
CA ILE A 102 -10.09 2.49 0.43
C ILE A 102 -9.38 2.38 1.79
N ASP A 103 -10.18 2.36 2.85
CA ASP A 103 -9.73 2.45 4.24
C ASP A 103 -9.14 1.12 4.72
N THR A 104 -7.82 1.08 4.87
CA THR A 104 -7.10 -0.11 5.32
C THR A 104 -7.33 -0.47 6.80
N ASN A 105 -8.01 0.40 7.58
CA ASN A 105 -8.52 0.03 8.90
C ASN A 105 -9.72 -0.93 8.81
N LYS A 106 -10.40 -0.98 7.65
CA LYS A 106 -11.60 -1.79 7.41
C LYS A 106 -11.35 -2.91 6.43
N PHE A 107 -10.56 -2.64 5.39
CA PHE A 107 -10.34 -3.54 4.28
C PHE A 107 -8.92 -4.11 4.27
N TYR A 108 -8.82 -5.35 3.86
CA TYR A 108 -7.57 -5.99 3.47
C TYR A 108 -7.43 -5.85 1.96
N VAL A 109 -6.55 -4.96 1.54
CA VAL A 109 -6.31 -4.67 0.12
C VAL A 109 -5.12 -5.49 -0.34
N ILE A 110 -5.25 -6.22 -1.43
CA ILE A 110 -4.19 -7.03 -2.02
C ILE A 110 -3.98 -6.61 -3.47
N SER A 111 -2.73 -6.51 -3.88
CA SER A 111 -2.32 -6.25 -5.25
C SER A 111 -1.24 -7.24 -5.66
N SER A 112 -1.29 -7.75 -6.89
CA SER A 112 -0.31 -8.72 -7.39
C SER A 112 0.33 -8.24 -8.68
N ASP A 113 1.58 -8.62 -8.91
CA ASP A 113 2.19 -8.55 -10.23
C ASP A 113 1.49 -9.54 -11.19
N THR A 114 1.70 -9.37 -12.47
CA THR A 114 1.26 -10.34 -13.49
C THR A 114 2.41 -11.27 -13.88
N LEU A 115 2.08 -12.49 -14.29
CA LEU A 115 3.07 -13.48 -14.73
C LEU A 115 3.94 -12.94 -15.90
N VAL A 116 3.36 -12.07 -16.72
CA VAL A 116 4.08 -11.35 -17.78
C VAL A 116 3.89 -9.87 -17.49
N ASN A 117 4.97 -9.19 -17.10
CA ASN A 117 4.93 -7.78 -16.73
C ASN A 117 5.78 -6.95 -17.70
N ALA A 118 5.24 -5.80 -18.13
CA ALA A 118 5.95 -4.85 -19.00
C ALA A 118 7.21 -4.28 -18.32
N ASN A 119 7.24 -4.27 -17.00
CA ASN A 119 8.36 -3.81 -16.18
C ASN A 119 9.21 -4.97 -15.61
N ALA A 120 9.34 -6.07 -16.33
CA ALA A 120 10.08 -7.26 -15.86
C ALA A 120 11.56 -7.00 -15.53
N PHE A 121 12.11 -5.85 -15.92
CA PHE A 121 13.47 -5.42 -15.56
C PHE A 121 13.53 -4.56 -14.29
N ASP A 122 12.39 -4.15 -13.74
CA ASP A 122 12.34 -3.46 -12.46
C ASP A 122 12.61 -4.47 -11.34
N GLN A 123 13.60 -4.17 -10.49
CA GLN A 123 13.96 -5.02 -9.35
C GLN A 123 12.84 -5.24 -8.33
N ASN A 124 11.80 -4.40 -8.35
CA ASN A 124 10.62 -4.49 -7.48
C ASN A 124 9.48 -5.31 -8.11
N VAL A 125 9.64 -5.84 -9.32
CA VAL A 125 8.71 -6.77 -9.98
C VAL A 125 9.26 -8.18 -9.84
N ILE A 126 8.42 -9.13 -9.41
CA ILE A 126 8.77 -10.54 -9.21
C ILE A 126 8.00 -11.42 -10.21
#